data_cc69c1760ab6374577015978335aef0e
#
_entry.id   cc69c1760ab6374577015978335aef0e
#
_cell.length_a   1.000
_cell.length_b   1.000
_cell.length_c   1.000
_cell.angle_alpha   90.00
_cell.angle_beta   90.00
_cell.angle_gamma   90.00
#
_symmetry.space_group_name_H-M   'P 1'
#
loop_
_entity.id
_entity.type
_entity.pdbx_description
1 polymer ?
#
loop_
_entity_poly.entity_id
_entity_poly.type
_entity_poly.pdbx_seq_one_letter_code
_entity_poly.pdbx_strand_id
1 'polypeptide(L)'
;VDETLLDSVDVTRGLSPQGAVIVNTAKSPAEIRPKLSGWAGRVCTIDARRISEETLGRNFPNTPMLSAAVKVSGVLEEAKFKQDMEESFHHKFATKPQVVAGNMAALVQAWEEVQVG
;
A
#
# COMPACT_ATOMS: atom_id res chain seq x y z
N VAL A 1 0.76 -6.40 -3.75
CA VAL A 1 0.01 -7.63 -4.10
C VAL A 1 -0.68 -8.22 -2.88
N ASP A 2 -1.69 -9.00 -3.10
CA ASP A 2 -2.36 -9.73 -2.02
C ASP A 2 -1.51 -10.93 -1.59
N GLU A 3 -1.45 -11.19 -0.28
CA GLU A 3 -0.69 -12.32 0.27
C GLU A 3 -1.06 -13.66 -0.36
N THR A 4 -2.35 -13.86 -0.67
CA THR A 4 -2.83 -15.12 -1.25
C THR A 4 -2.23 -15.44 -2.63
N LEU A 5 -1.78 -14.44 -3.37
CA LEU A 5 -1.11 -14.64 -4.66
C LEU A 5 0.25 -15.30 -4.52
N LEU A 6 0.90 -15.17 -3.37
CA LEU A 6 2.24 -15.71 -3.14
C LEU A 6 2.27 -17.25 -3.16
N ASP A 7 1.14 -17.88 -2.88
CA ASP A 7 1.02 -19.34 -2.85
C ASP A 7 0.78 -19.95 -4.23
N SER A 8 0.32 -19.14 -5.20
CA SER A 8 -0.07 -19.63 -6.53
C SER A 8 0.73 -19.05 -7.69
N VAL A 9 1.40 -17.90 -7.48
CA VAL A 9 2.13 -17.18 -8.53
C VAL A 9 3.47 -16.71 -7.99
N ASP A 10 4.54 -16.85 -8.79
CA ASP A 10 5.82 -16.23 -8.48
C ASP A 10 5.76 -14.74 -8.86
N VAL A 11 5.43 -13.90 -7.90
CA VAL A 11 5.27 -12.45 -8.11
C VAL A 11 6.61 -11.74 -8.34
N THR A 12 7.73 -12.41 -8.05
CA THR A 12 9.08 -11.84 -8.24
C THR A 12 9.67 -12.15 -9.60
N ARG A 13 9.00 -12.97 -10.40
CA ARG A 13 9.49 -13.37 -11.73
C ARG A 13 9.66 -12.15 -12.62
N GLY A 14 10.87 -11.95 -13.10
CA GLY A 14 11.20 -10.80 -13.94
C GLY A 14 11.49 -9.51 -13.18
N LEU A 15 11.38 -9.49 -11.85
CA LEU A 15 11.73 -8.33 -11.04
C LEU A 15 13.22 -8.25 -10.77
N SER A 16 13.76 -7.02 -10.90
CA SER A 16 15.15 -6.72 -10.54
C SER A 16 15.36 -6.89 -9.03
N PRO A 17 16.57 -7.32 -8.60
CA PRO A 17 16.92 -7.31 -7.17
C PRO A 17 16.89 -5.91 -6.52
N GLN A 18 16.90 -4.83 -7.31
CA GLN A 18 16.76 -3.48 -6.81
C GLN A 18 15.30 -3.04 -6.67
N GLY A 19 14.36 -3.86 -7.12
CA GLY A 19 12.94 -3.59 -7.00
C GLY A 19 12.40 -3.86 -5.60
N ALA A 20 11.10 -3.64 -5.44
CA ALA A 20 10.38 -3.89 -4.20
C ALA A 20 9.06 -4.60 -4.49
N VAL A 21 8.67 -5.49 -3.57
CA VAL A 21 7.34 -6.09 -3.55
C VAL A 21 6.62 -5.58 -2.32
N ILE A 22 5.39 -5.11 -2.51
CA ILE A 22 4.54 -4.62 -1.42
C ILE A 22 3.37 -5.59 -1.29
N VAL A 23 3.25 -6.20 -0.13
CA VAL A 23 2.26 -7.25 0.12
C VAL A 23 1.19 -6.74 1.08
N ASN A 24 -0.07 -6.93 0.68
CA ASN A 24 -1.21 -6.64 1.54
C ASN A 24 -1.39 -7.79 2.53
N THR A 25 -0.88 -7.60 3.73
CA THR A 25 -0.89 -8.61 4.79
C THR A 25 -0.69 -7.96 6.15
N ALA A 26 -1.20 -8.60 7.20
CA ALA A 26 -0.92 -8.22 8.59
C ALA A 26 0.44 -8.71 9.08
N LYS A 27 1.14 -9.53 8.30
CA LYS A 27 2.43 -10.10 8.67
C LYS A 27 3.58 -9.12 8.43
N SER A 28 4.70 -9.36 9.10
CA SER A 28 5.92 -8.56 8.89
C SER A 28 6.63 -8.95 7.59
N PRO A 29 7.52 -8.09 7.06
CA PRO A 29 8.34 -8.45 5.90
C PRO A 29 9.16 -9.73 6.12
N ALA A 30 9.68 -9.95 7.32
CA ALA A 30 10.45 -11.14 7.64
C ALA A 30 9.62 -12.43 7.52
N GLU A 31 8.33 -12.37 7.85
CA GLU A 31 7.43 -13.52 7.73
C GLU A 31 7.04 -13.81 6.28
N ILE A 32 7.06 -12.81 5.42
CA ILE A 32 6.69 -12.94 4.00
C ILE A 32 7.88 -13.38 3.14
N ARG A 33 9.10 -12.95 3.48
CA ARG A 33 10.29 -13.20 2.65
C ARG A 33 10.48 -14.66 2.26
N PRO A 34 10.25 -15.67 3.13
CA PRO A 34 10.37 -17.08 2.71
C PRO A 34 9.46 -17.48 1.57
N LYS A 35 8.36 -16.77 1.35
CA LYS A 35 7.41 -17.04 0.26
C LYS A 35 7.84 -16.50 -1.10
N LEU A 36 8.96 -15.79 -1.17
CA LEU A 36 9.43 -15.11 -2.38
C LEU A 36 10.60 -15.84 -3.06
N SER A 37 10.74 -17.13 -2.84
CA SER A 37 11.67 -18.01 -3.58
C SER A 37 13.13 -17.54 -3.58
N GLY A 38 13.58 -16.92 -2.49
CA GLY A 38 14.96 -16.45 -2.37
C GLY A 38 15.27 -15.15 -3.11
N TRP A 39 14.25 -14.44 -3.58
CA TRP A 39 14.43 -13.14 -4.22
C TRP A 39 15.08 -12.13 -3.27
N ALA A 40 16.11 -11.43 -3.72
CA ALA A 40 16.95 -10.57 -2.90
C ALA A 40 16.49 -9.12 -2.79
N GLY A 41 15.38 -8.75 -3.43
CA GLY A 41 14.86 -7.39 -3.42
C GLY A 41 14.20 -7.00 -2.11
N ARG A 42 13.67 -5.78 -2.04
CA ARG A 42 12.98 -5.28 -0.86
C ARG A 42 11.60 -5.88 -0.72
N VAL A 43 11.28 -6.33 0.49
CA VAL A 43 9.94 -6.80 0.84
C VAL A 43 9.31 -5.80 1.79
N CYS A 44 8.14 -5.29 1.44
CA CYS A 44 7.39 -4.35 2.25
C CYS A 44 6.01 -4.93 2.52
N THR A 45 5.46 -4.67 3.70
CA THR A 45 4.13 -5.15 4.06
C THR A 45 3.27 -4.02 4.58
N ILE A 46 1.97 -4.11 4.33
CA ILE A 46 0.97 -3.17 4.79
C ILE A 46 -0.37 -3.90 4.95
N ASP A 47 -1.03 -3.73 6.08
CA ASP A 47 -2.36 -4.28 6.29
C ASP A 47 -3.41 -3.35 5.69
N ALA A 48 -3.41 -3.28 4.36
CA ALA A 48 -4.26 -2.37 3.61
C ALA A 48 -5.74 -2.68 3.78
N ARG A 49 -6.08 -3.96 3.93
CA ARG A 49 -7.46 -4.38 4.17
C ARG A 49 -7.99 -3.80 5.46
N ARG A 50 -7.26 -3.96 6.57
CA ARG A 50 -7.66 -3.45 7.88
C ARG A 50 -7.76 -1.94 7.86
N ILE A 51 -6.77 -1.25 7.28
CA ILE A 51 -6.76 0.21 7.18
C ILE A 51 -7.99 0.69 6.42
N SER A 52 -8.33 0.07 5.30
CA SER A 52 -9.50 0.47 4.51
C SER A 52 -10.81 0.21 5.26
N GLU A 53 -10.91 -0.90 5.97
CA GLU A 53 -12.10 -1.20 6.78
C GLU A 53 -12.29 -0.19 7.91
N GLU A 54 -11.21 0.22 8.58
CA GLU A 54 -11.25 1.22 9.66
C GLU A 54 -11.56 2.63 9.18
N THR A 55 -11.08 3.00 7.99
CA THR A 55 -11.18 4.38 7.47
C THR A 55 -12.32 4.58 6.48
N LEU A 56 -12.67 3.56 5.70
CA LEU A 56 -13.68 3.61 4.65
C LEU A 56 -14.89 2.72 4.94
N GLY A 57 -14.82 1.88 5.97
CA GLY A 57 -15.90 0.99 6.36
C GLY A 57 -16.05 -0.24 5.46
N ARG A 58 -15.10 -0.51 4.57
CA ARG A 58 -15.16 -1.67 3.66
C ARG A 58 -13.76 -2.08 3.20
N ASN A 59 -13.65 -3.30 2.67
CA ASN A 59 -12.42 -3.79 2.08
C ASN A 59 -12.17 -3.14 0.73
N PHE A 60 -11.44 -2.04 0.74
CA PHE A 60 -11.07 -1.30 -0.47
C PHE A 60 -9.61 -0.85 -0.36
N PRO A 61 -8.64 -1.76 -0.58
CA PRO A 61 -7.24 -1.53 -0.26
C PRO A 61 -6.48 -0.63 -1.24
N ASN A 62 -7.11 -0.12 -2.30
CA ASN A 62 -6.42 0.62 -3.36
C ASN A 62 -5.67 1.85 -2.84
N THR A 63 -6.31 2.68 -2.01
CA THR A 63 -5.67 3.90 -1.48
C THR A 63 -4.52 3.58 -0.52
N PRO A 64 -4.67 2.68 0.47
CA PRO A 64 -3.54 2.25 1.30
C PRO A 64 -2.38 1.67 0.51
N MET A 65 -2.65 0.83 -0.48
CA MET A 65 -1.60 0.24 -1.31
C MET A 65 -0.87 1.28 -2.15
N LEU A 66 -1.58 2.26 -2.72
CA LEU A 66 -0.98 3.36 -3.45
C LEU A 66 -0.05 4.18 -2.55
N SER A 67 -0.50 4.51 -1.34
CA SER A 67 0.29 5.27 -0.37
C SER A 67 1.58 4.54 -0.02
N ALA A 68 1.50 3.23 0.26
CA ALA A 68 2.67 2.42 0.53
C ALA A 68 3.65 2.41 -0.65
N ALA A 69 3.13 2.26 -1.87
CA ALA A 69 3.94 2.24 -3.08
C ALA A 69 4.68 3.56 -3.30
N VAL A 70 4.02 4.69 -3.10
CA VAL A 70 4.63 6.01 -3.26
C VAL A 70 5.73 6.23 -2.21
N LYS A 71 5.47 5.87 -0.96
CA LYS A 71 6.47 6.00 0.10
C LYS A 71 7.71 5.14 -0.17
N VAL A 72 7.50 3.88 -0.51
CA VAL A 72 8.61 2.94 -0.75
C VAL A 72 9.43 3.33 -1.98
N SER A 73 8.78 3.80 -3.04
CA SER A 73 9.47 4.22 -4.27
C SER A 73 10.23 5.54 -4.13
N GLY A 74 9.81 6.41 -3.20
CA GLY A 74 10.43 7.71 -2.99
C GLY A 74 10.22 8.71 -4.11
N VAL A 75 9.26 8.48 -5.01
CA VAL A 75 9.05 9.35 -6.20
C VAL A 75 8.44 10.69 -5.86
N LEU A 76 7.76 10.81 -4.72
CA LEU A 76 7.15 12.06 -4.24
C LEU A 76 7.39 12.23 -2.75
N GLU A 77 7.53 13.47 -2.33
CA GLU A 77 7.53 13.82 -0.91
C GLU A 77 6.14 13.64 -0.32
N GLU A 78 6.08 13.31 0.98
CA GLU A 78 4.82 13.06 1.68
C GLU A 78 3.83 14.22 1.55
N ALA A 79 4.29 15.45 1.80
CA ALA A 79 3.43 16.63 1.75
C ALA A 79 2.85 16.86 0.34
N LYS A 80 3.67 16.70 -0.69
CA LYS A 80 3.24 16.87 -2.08
C LYS A 80 2.25 15.78 -2.48
N PHE A 81 2.52 14.54 -2.09
CA PHE A 81 1.62 13.42 -2.37
C PHE A 81 0.26 13.62 -1.70
N LYS A 82 0.24 13.99 -0.42
CA LYS A 82 -1.00 14.26 0.32
C LYS A 82 -1.80 15.37 -0.34
N GLN A 83 -1.15 16.47 -0.72
CA GLN A 83 -1.81 17.60 -1.37
C GLN A 83 -2.43 17.19 -2.71
N ASP A 84 -1.67 16.51 -3.56
CA ASP A 84 -2.13 16.09 -4.88
C ASP A 84 -3.31 15.12 -4.76
N MET A 85 -3.25 14.20 -3.82
CA MET A 85 -4.33 13.23 -3.61
C MET A 85 -5.58 13.86 -3.03
N GLU A 86 -5.44 14.83 -2.12
CA GLU A 86 -6.58 15.55 -1.57
C GLU A 86 -7.34 16.30 -2.67
N GLU A 87 -6.61 17.00 -3.55
CA GLU A 87 -7.21 17.68 -4.68
C GLU A 87 -7.92 16.69 -5.62
N SER A 88 -7.30 15.56 -5.90
CA SER A 88 -7.87 14.51 -6.73
C SER A 88 -9.16 13.94 -6.12
N PHE A 89 -9.17 13.66 -4.83
CA PHE A 89 -10.34 13.15 -4.13
C PHE A 89 -11.47 14.16 -4.08
N HIS A 90 -11.17 15.44 -3.85
CA HIS A 90 -12.19 16.51 -3.88
C HIS A 90 -12.81 16.62 -5.26
N HIS A 91 -12.05 16.50 -6.32
CA HIS A 91 -12.56 16.52 -7.68
C HIS A 91 -13.43 15.31 -7.98
N LYS A 92 -12.94 14.11 -7.61
CA LYS A 92 -13.63 12.84 -7.89
C LYS A 92 -14.88 12.63 -7.04
N PHE A 93 -14.85 13.06 -5.78
CA PHE A 93 -15.91 12.84 -4.79
C PHE A 93 -16.51 14.17 -4.28
N ALA A 94 -16.71 15.13 -5.18
CA ALA A 94 -17.14 16.50 -4.81
C ALA A 94 -18.42 16.54 -3.98
N THR A 95 -19.34 15.57 -4.17
CA THR A 95 -20.63 15.51 -3.45
C THR A 95 -20.59 14.58 -2.24
N LYS A 96 -19.44 13.99 -1.92
CA LYS A 96 -19.30 12.99 -0.85
C LYS A 96 -18.09 13.32 0.04
N PRO A 97 -18.18 14.37 0.88
CA PRO A 97 -17.04 14.79 1.71
C PRO A 97 -16.55 13.70 2.67
N GLN A 98 -17.43 12.80 3.14
CA GLN A 98 -17.04 11.70 4.00
C GLN A 98 -16.15 10.67 3.26
N VAL A 99 -16.33 10.51 1.94
CA VAL A 99 -15.48 9.64 1.13
C VAL A 99 -14.09 10.25 0.95
N VAL A 100 -14.01 11.56 0.76
CA VAL A 100 -12.74 12.28 0.70
C VAL A 100 -11.98 12.10 2.03
N ALA A 101 -12.65 12.35 3.16
CA ALA A 101 -12.05 12.23 4.48
C ALA A 101 -11.56 10.80 4.75
N GLY A 102 -12.37 9.79 4.42
CA GLY A 102 -12.00 8.38 4.60
C GLY A 102 -10.78 7.98 3.76
N ASN A 103 -10.72 8.42 2.50
CA ASN A 103 -9.57 8.14 1.63
C ASN A 103 -8.31 8.84 2.12
N MET A 104 -8.41 10.10 2.60
CA MET A 104 -7.26 10.79 3.16
C MET A 104 -6.77 10.12 4.44
N ALA A 105 -7.67 9.67 5.31
CA ALA A 105 -7.31 8.92 6.51
C ALA A 105 -6.59 7.62 6.18
N ALA A 106 -7.09 6.88 5.18
CA ALA A 106 -6.47 5.63 4.72
C ALA A 106 -5.06 5.89 4.16
N LEU A 107 -4.90 6.94 3.38
CA LEU A 107 -3.63 7.33 2.77
C LEU A 107 -2.59 7.67 3.83
N VAL A 108 -2.95 8.49 4.81
CA VAL A 108 -2.05 8.92 5.89
C VAL A 108 -1.66 7.74 6.78
N GLN A 109 -2.64 6.94 7.17
CA GLN A 109 -2.40 5.78 8.04
C GLN A 109 -1.47 4.77 7.36
N ALA A 110 -1.68 4.49 6.07
CA ALA A 110 -0.83 3.57 5.32
C ALA A 110 0.59 4.09 5.19
N TRP A 111 0.77 5.39 4.97
CA TRP A 111 2.11 6.00 4.91
C TRP A 111 2.90 5.76 6.19
N GLU A 112 2.22 5.85 7.33
CA GLU A 112 2.84 5.66 8.65
C GLU A 112 3.07 4.19 8.98
N GLU A 113 2.18 3.29 8.55
CA GLU A 113 2.19 1.89 8.99
C GLU A 113 2.92 0.92 8.05
N VAL A 114 3.23 1.30 6.80
CA VAL A 114 3.94 0.40 5.90
C VAL A 114 5.28 -0.03 6.50
N GLN A 115 5.55 -1.32 6.51
CA GLN A 115 6.80 -1.88 7.02
C GLN A 115 7.74 -2.19 5.86
N VAL A 116 8.98 -1.71 5.97
CA VAL A 116 10.04 -1.95 4.99
C VAL A 116 11.05 -2.89 5.62
N GLY A 117 11.26 -4.03 4.97
CA GLY A 117 12.19 -5.05 5.43
C GLY A 117 13.48 -5.11 4.65
#